data_19114d53d16f3dd11404a090cd56418d
#
_entry.id   19114d53d16f3dd11404a090cd56418d
#
_cell.length_a   1.000
_cell.length_b   1.000
_cell.length_c   1.000
_cell.angle_alpha   90.00
_cell.angle_beta   90.00
_cell.angle_gamma   90.00
#
_symmetry.space_group_name_H-M   'P 1'
#
loop_
_entity.id
_entity.type
_entity.pdbx_description
1 polymer ?
#
loop_
_entity_poly.entity_id
_entity_poly.type
_entity_poly.pdbx_seq_one_letter_code
_entity_poly.pdbx_strand_id
1 'polypeptide(L)'
;TADKIYEQIDKDLQTAEESLPETWSSEYTGRLTWGAARSLHARTYMMRNDWNNMYTASTDVIKKGLYNLKTPYNEIFTDDGENNGGSIFELQCTATAALPQSTVIGSQFCEVQGVRGAGQWDLGWGWHMATQLLADAYETGDPRKNATLLYFRKTDDEPITPENTNEP
;
A
#
# COMPACT_ATOMS: atom_id res chain seq x y z
N THR A 1 -23.45 11.89 17.04
CA THR A 1 -22.12 12.35 17.46
C THR A 1 -21.07 11.40 16.90
N ALA A 2 -19.83 11.87 16.76
CA ALA A 2 -18.72 11.04 16.32
C ALA A 2 -18.53 9.81 17.21
N ASP A 3 -18.69 9.98 18.53
CA ASP A 3 -18.58 8.88 19.49
C ASP A 3 -19.53 7.72 19.20
N LYS A 4 -20.81 8.03 18.91
CA LYS A 4 -21.79 6.99 18.55
C LYS A 4 -21.45 6.25 17.27
N ILE A 5 -20.81 6.93 16.33
CA ILE A 5 -20.34 6.29 15.08
C ILE A 5 -19.19 5.33 15.42
N TYR A 6 -18.24 5.77 16.23
CA TYR A 6 -17.13 4.90 16.66
C TYR A 6 -17.60 3.72 17.50
N GLU A 7 -18.59 3.91 18.40
CA GLU A 7 -19.21 2.81 19.13
C GLU A 7 -19.81 1.75 18.19
N GLN A 8 -20.43 2.18 17.10
CA GLN A 8 -20.97 1.25 16.11
C GLN A 8 -19.86 0.55 15.33
N ILE A 9 -18.81 1.30 14.90
CA ILE A 9 -17.65 0.74 14.22
C ILE A 9 -16.98 -0.32 15.10
N ASP A 10 -16.79 -0.06 16.38
CA ASP A 10 -16.18 -1.04 17.31
C ASP A 10 -17.01 -2.34 17.39
N LYS A 11 -18.34 -2.22 17.48
CA LYS A 11 -19.24 -3.40 17.48
C LYS A 11 -19.17 -4.18 16.18
N ASP A 12 -19.18 -3.49 15.06
CA ASP A 12 -19.11 -4.12 13.73
C ASP A 12 -17.78 -4.84 13.54
N LEU A 13 -16.67 -4.20 13.93
CA LEU A 13 -15.34 -4.79 13.85
C LEU A 13 -15.16 -5.96 14.81
N GLN A 14 -15.69 -5.87 16.03
CA GLN A 14 -15.68 -6.99 16.96
C GLN A 14 -16.44 -8.19 16.39
N THR A 15 -17.62 -7.97 15.82
CA THR A 15 -18.38 -9.03 15.15
C THR A 15 -17.60 -9.65 13.98
N ALA A 16 -16.90 -8.81 13.22
CA ALA A 16 -16.06 -9.28 12.12
C ALA A 16 -14.87 -10.12 12.64
N GLU A 17 -14.20 -9.69 13.71
CA GLU A 17 -13.10 -10.44 14.34
C GLU A 17 -13.55 -11.80 14.89
N GLU A 18 -14.78 -11.90 15.39
CA GLU A 18 -15.36 -13.16 15.92
C GLU A 18 -15.80 -14.12 14.80
N SER A 19 -16.15 -13.58 13.62
CA SER A 19 -16.80 -14.35 12.55
C SER A 19 -15.88 -14.68 11.37
N LEU A 20 -14.86 -13.85 11.10
CA LEU A 20 -14.00 -14.01 9.94
C LEU A 20 -12.90 -15.05 10.22
N PRO A 21 -12.57 -15.89 9.22
CA PRO A 21 -11.46 -16.83 9.34
C PRO A 21 -10.11 -16.10 9.32
N GLU A 22 -9.09 -16.78 9.83
CA GLU A 22 -7.71 -16.29 9.77
C GLU A 22 -7.16 -16.26 8.34
N THR A 23 -7.54 -17.26 7.54
CA THR A 23 -7.13 -17.41 6.13
C THR A 23 -8.27 -17.99 5.30
N TRP A 24 -8.22 -17.72 4.00
CA TRP A 24 -9.08 -18.34 3.00
C TRP A 24 -8.28 -19.28 2.10
N SER A 25 -8.95 -20.23 1.45
CA SER A 25 -8.34 -20.96 0.35
C SER A 25 -8.06 -20.02 -0.84
N SER A 26 -7.13 -20.40 -1.70
CA SER A 26 -6.66 -19.56 -2.82
C SER A 26 -7.77 -19.11 -3.78
N GLU A 27 -8.86 -19.89 -3.91
CA GLU A 27 -10.02 -19.52 -4.71
C GLU A 27 -10.80 -18.30 -4.18
N TYR A 28 -10.57 -17.95 -2.91
CA TYR A 28 -11.22 -16.83 -2.23
C TYR A 28 -10.24 -15.70 -1.87
N THR A 29 -9.10 -15.62 -2.57
CA THR A 29 -8.15 -14.52 -2.43
C THR A 29 -8.86 -13.18 -2.59
N GLY A 30 -8.54 -12.22 -1.73
CA GLY A 30 -9.19 -10.90 -1.71
C GLY A 30 -10.41 -10.79 -0.79
N ARG A 31 -10.88 -11.89 -0.16
CA ARG A 31 -11.88 -11.80 0.91
C ARG A 31 -11.26 -11.32 2.21
N LEU A 32 -12.06 -10.60 2.98
CA LEU A 32 -11.65 -10.11 4.30
C LEU A 32 -11.34 -11.27 5.25
N THR A 33 -10.30 -11.09 6.03
CA THR A 33 -9.84 -12.03 7.06
C THR A 33 -9.95 -11.41 8.45
N TRP A 34 -9.78 -12.22 9.48
CA TRP A 34 -9.61 -11.76 10.85
C TRP A 34 -8.54 -10.68 10.96
N GLY A 35 -7.39 -10.88 10.31
CA GLY A 35 -6.28 -9.92 10.32
C GLY A 35 -6.64 -8.57 9.71
N ALA A 36 -7.44 -8.57 8.65
CA ALA A 36 -7.96 -7.33 8.04
C ALA A 36 -8.87 -6.57 9.01
N ALA A 37 -9.82 -7.26 9.66
CA ALA A 37 -10.72 -6.66 10.64
C ALA A 37 -9.94 -6.11 11.86
N ARG A 38 -9.02 -6.89 12.42
CA ARG A 38 -8.22 -6.52 13.59
C ARG A 38 -7.28 -5.34 13.30
N SER A 39 -6.67 -5.30 12.12
CA SER A 39 -5.82 -4.19 11.69
C SER A 39 -6.62 -2.90 11.46
N LEU A 40 -7.82 -3.02 10.89
CA LEU A 40 -8.71 -1.86 10.75
C LEU A 40 -9.15 -1.34 12.12
N HIS A 41 -9.43 -2.22 13.07
CA HIS A 41 -9.76 -1.85 14.45
C HIS A 41 -8.60 -1.10 15.12
N ALA A 42 -7.35 -1.59 14.97
CA ALA A 42 -6.18 -0.87 15.44
C ALA A 42 -6.10 0.56 14.87
N ARG A 43 -6.40 0.71 13.57
CA ARG A 43 -6.43 2.02 12.92
C ARG A 43 -7.54 2.94 13.48
N THR A 44 -8.72 2.41 13.79
CA THR A 44 -9.78 3.22 14.39
C THR A 44 -9.44 3.68 15.80
N TYR A 45 -8.75 2.86 16.60
CA TYR A 45 -8.21 3.25 17.89
C TYR A 45 -7.16 4.36 17.77
N MET A 46 -6.25 4.25 16.80
CA MET A 46 -5.26 5.28 16.51
C MET A 46 -5.91 6.64 16.19
N MET A 47 -6.96 6.65 15.38
CA MET A 47 -7.68 7.89 15.01
C MET A 47 -8.36 8.58 16.20
N ARG A 48 -8.60 7.86 17.29
CA ARG A 48 -9.16 8.38 18.55
C ARG A 48 -8.11 8.63 19.62
N ASN A 49 -6.82 8.46 19.32
CA ASN A 49 -5.72 8.51 20.27
C ASN A 49 -5.82 7.45 21.39
N ASP A 50 -6.51 6.35 21.16
CA ASP A 50 -6.58 5.23 22.08
C ASP A 50 -5.37 4.29 21.84
N TRP A 51 -4.23 4.74 22.31
CA TRP A 51 -2.93 4.08 22.07
C TRP A 51 -2.84 2.69 22.69
N ASN A 52 -3.52 2.46 23.83
CA ASN A 52 -3.50 1.17 24.51
C ASN A 52 -4.21 0.09 23.71
N ASN A 53 -5.41 0.38 23.24
CA ASN A 53 -6.16 -0.55 22.41
C ASN A 53 -5.55 -0.72 21.02
N MET A 54 -5.01 0.37 20.43
CA MET A 54 -4.23 0.29 19.20
C MET A 54 -3.03 -0.64 19.34
N TYR A 55 -2.22 -0.49 20.40
CA TYR A 55 -1.06 -1.33 20.68
C TYR A 55 -1.46 -2.79 20.83
N THR A 56 -2.52 -3.06 21.58
CA THR A 56 -3.03 -4.42 21.81
C THR A 56 -3.46 -5.04 20.48
N ALA A 57 -4.29 -4.35 19.70
CA ALA A 57 -4.79 -4.87 18.43
C ALA A 57 -3.67 -5.12 17.41
N SER A 58 -2.72 -4.20 17.29
CA SER A 58 -1.55 -4.37 16.42
C SER A 58 -0.67 -5.55 16.86
N THR A 59 -0.46 -5.68 18.17
CA THR A 59 0.33 -6.77 18.75
C THR A 59 -0.32 -8.13 18.51
N ASP A 60 -1.66 -8.22 18.56
CA ASP A 60 -2.39 -9.45 18.28
C ASP A 60 -2.15 -9.91 16.85
N VAL A 61 -2.21 -9.00 15.86
CA VAL A 61 -1.92 -9.32 14.45
C VAL A 61 -0.49 -9.83 14.28
N ILE A 62 0.49 -9.17 14.91
CA ILE A 62 1.89 -9.57 14.85
C ILE A 62 2.11 -10.96 15.49
N LYS A 63 1.55 -11.18 16.66
CA LYS A 63 1.71 -12.44 17.40
C LYS A 63 1.03 -13.64 16.74
N LYS A 64 0.00 -13.42 15.93
CA LYS A 64 -0.64 -14.48 15.14
C LYS A 64 0.34 -15.17 14.19
N GLY A 65 1.37 -14.46 13.72
CA GLY A 65 2.39 -15.02 12.85
C GLY A 65 1.89 -15.38 11.44
N LEU A 66 0.73 -14.85 11.03
CA LEU A 66 0.16 -15.07 9.70
C LEU A 66 0.86 -14.24 8.64
N TYR A 67 1.47 -13.13 9.03
CA TYR A 67 2.10 -12.16 8.14
C TYR A 67 3.60 -12.04 8.44
N ASN A 68 4.37 -11.63 7.43
CA ASN A 68 5.82 -11.41 7.57
C ASN A 68 6.30 -10.28 6.66
N LEU A 69 7.49 -9.74 6.94
CA LEU A 69 8.11 -8.66 6.17
C LEU A 69 9.31 -9.16 5.36
N LYS A 70 9.19 -10.33 4.73
CA LYS A 70 10.29 -10.96 3.99
C LYS A 70 10.34 -10.56 2.51
N THR A 71 9.22 -10.09 1.96
CA THR A 71 9.18 -9.61 0.57
C THR A 71 10.09 -8.40 0.43
N PRO A 72 11.01 -8.39 -0.54
CA PRO A 72 11.86 -7.23 -0.80
C PRO A 72 11.02 -5.97 -1.03
N TYR A 73 11.47 -4.84 -0.47
CA TYR A 73 10.69 -3.60 -0.50
C TYR A 73 10.35 -3.13 -1.92
N ASN A 74 11.28 -3.28 -2.85
CA ASN A 74 11.11 -2.90 -4.26
C ASN A 74 10.13 -3.80 -5.02
N GLU A 75 9.73 -4.95 -4.46
CA GLU A 75 8.79 -5.88 -5.08
C GLU A 75 7.37 -5.73 -4.55
N ILE A 76 7.18 -5.12 -3.37
CA ILE A 76 5.87 -5.06 -2.67
C ILE A 76 4.75 -4.48 -3.55
N PHE A 77 5.08 -3.52 -4.43
CA PHE A 77 4.10 -2.82 -5.28
C PHE A 77 4.21 -3.19 -6.76
N THR A 78 4.81 -4.33 -7.06
CA THR A 78 4.88 -4.91 -8.42
C THR A 78 3.95 -6.10 -8.53
N ASP A 79 3.72 -6.59 -9.75
CA ASP A 79 2.91 -7.78 -10.01
C ASP A 79 3.45 -9.01 -9.27
N ASP A 80 4.80 -9.12 -9.12
CA ASP A 80 5.44 -10.20 -8.37
C ASP A 80 5.21 -10.10 -6.86
N GLY A 81 4.85 -8.92 -6.37
CA GLY A 81 4.55 -8.65 -4.98
C GLY A 81 3.08 -8.83 -4.60
N GLU A 82 2.21 -9.14 -5.53
CA GLU A 82 0.78 -9.34 -5.24
C GLU A 82 0.54 -10.44 -4.22
N ASN A 83 -0.33 -10.17 -3.26
CA ASN A 83 -0.71 -11.11 -2.19
C ASN A 83 0.51 -11.67 -1.42
N ASN A 84 1.56 -10.87 -1.27
CA ASN A 84 2.78 -11.26 -0.58
C ASN A 84 2.56 -11.53 0.92
N GLY A 85 3.57 -12.11 1.57
CA GLY A 85 3.47 -12.49 2.98
C GLY A 85 3.27 -11.32 3.97
N GLY A 86 3.50 -10.08 3.56
CA GLY A 86 3.24 -8.87 4.35
C GLY A 86 1.85 -8.28 4.11
N SER A 87 1.16 -8.74 3.09
CA SER A 87 -0.14 -8.23 2.71
C SER A 87 -1.25 -8.75 3.63
N ILE A 88 -1.90 -7.86 4.35
CA ILE A 88 -3.03 -8.20 5.22
C ILE A 88 -4.34 -8.24 4.43
N PHE A 89 -4.49 -7.32 3.50
CA PHE A 89 -5.64 -7.23 2.59
C PHE A 89 -5.25 -6.49 1.33
N GLU A 90 -5.60 -7.05 0.20
CA GLU A 90 -5.46 -6.41 -1.12
C GLU A 90 -6.78 -6.45 -1.87
N LEU A 91 -7.14 -5.31 -2.47
CA LEU A 91 -8.24 -5.25 -3.40
C LEU A 91 -7.79 -5.89 -4.71
N GLN A 92 -8.35 -7.05 -5.02
CA GLN A 92 -7.99 -7.78 -6.23
C GLN A 92 -8.55 -7.07 -7.47
N CYS A 93 -7.67 -6.69 -8.36
CA CYS A 93 -7.99 -6.04 -9.63
C CYS A 93 -7.54 -6.92 -10.79
N THR A 94 -8.19 -6.80 -11.92
CA THR A 94 -7.78 -7.49 -13.13
C THR A 94 -7.87 -6.57 -14.33
N ALA A 95 -6.96 -6.72 -15.28
CA ALA A 95 -7.03 -6.08 -16.58
C ALA A 95 -7.50 -7.12 -17.61
N THR A 96 -8.68 -6.93 -18.19
CA THR A 96 -9.15 -7.79 -19.28
C THR A 96 -9.43 -6.98 -20.54
N ALA A 97 -8.93 -7.44 -21.67
CA ALA A 97 -9.17 -6.82 -22.98
C ALA A 97 -10.64 -6.88 -23.44
N ALA A 98 -11.47 -7.63 -22.72
CA ALA A 98 -12.88 -7.84 -23.08
C ALA A 98 -13.82 -6.73 -22.60
N LEU A 99 -13.34 -5.82 -21.74
CA LEU A 99 -14.17 -4.72 -21.22
C LEU A 99 -14.05 -3.48 -22.11
N PRO A 100 -15.14 -2.68 -22.23
CA PRO A 100 -15.09 -1.43 -22.97
C PRO A 100 -13.99 -0.50 -22.47
N GLN A 101 -13.32 0.23 -23.36
CA GLN A 101 -12.24 1.18 -23.02
C GLN A 101 -12.62 2.25 -21.98
N SER A 102 -13.92 2.51 -21.80
CA SER A 102 -14.43 3.44 -20.77
C SER A 102 -14.55 2.81 -19.39
N THR A 103 -14.30 1.51 -19.26
CA THR A 103 -14.38 0.82 -17.97
C THR A 103 -13.05 0.93 -17.26
N VAL A 104 -13.05 1.60 -16.12
CA VAL A 104 -11.88 1.65 -15.24
C VAL A 104 -11.73 0.29 -14.58
N ILE A 105 -10.64 -0.38 -14.89
CA ILE A 105 -10.29 -1.69 -14.33
C ILE A 105 -8.98 -1.51 -13.59
N GLY A 106 -8.92 -2.02 -12.38
CA GLY A 106 -7.71 -1.98 -11.60
C GLY A 106 -7.50 -0.69 -10.82
N SER A 107 -6.30 -0.52 -10.32
CA SER A 107 -5.90 0.66 -9.56
C SER A 107 -5.41 1.76 -10.51
N GLN A 108 -5.92 2.97 -10.31
CA GLN A 108 -5.40 4.16 -11.01
C GLN A 108 -4.15 4.77 -10.34
N PHE A 109 -3.62 4.16 -9.28
CA PHE A 109 -2.47 4.72 -8.58
C PHE A 109 -1.25 4.91 -9.47
N CYS A 110 -0.94 3.93 -10.32
CA CYS A 110 0.17 4.04 -11.26
C CYS A 110 0.00 5.23 -12.23
N GLU A 111 -1.21 5.45 -12.72
CA GLU A 111 -1.50 6.56 -13.64
C GLU A 111 -1.45 7.92 -12.93
N VAL A 112 -1.98 8.05 -11.71
CA VAL A 112 -1.96 9.33 -10.98
C VAL A 112 -0.57 9.68 -10.45
N GLN A 113 0.26 8.69 -10.13
CA GLN A 113 1.63 8.88 -9.66
C GLN A 113 2.66 8.88 -10.80
N GLY A 114 2.31 8.26 -11.94
CA GLY A 114 3.17 8.19 -13.10
C GLY A 114 3.53 9.59 -13.63
N VAL A 115 4.76 9.72 -14.12
CA VAL A 115 5.25 10.98 -14.66
C VAL A 115 4.40 11.41 -15.86
N ARG A 116 3.94 12.64 -15.88
CA ARG A 116 3.37 13.28 -17.06
C ARG A 116 4.51 13.93 -17.83
N GLY A 117 4.96 13.28 -18.87
CA GLY A 117 6.14 13.68 -19.59
C GLY A 117 5.99 13.55 -21.09
N ALA A 118 7.06 13.12 -21.72
CA ALA A 118 7.14 12.83 -23.14
C ALA A 118 7.99 11.57 -23.36
N GLY A 119 7.78 10.90 -24.50
CA GLY A 119 8.54 9.71 -24.84
C GLY A 119 8.32 8.56 -23.87
N GLN A 120 9.39 7.90 -23.50
CA GLN A 120 9.33 6.75 -22.58
C GLN A 120 8.87 7.09 -21.16
N TRP A 121 8.89 8.37 -20.79
CA TRP A 121 8.49 8.85 -19.46
C TRP A 121 7.09 9.46 -19.41
N ASP A 122 6.28 9.25 -20.41
CA ASP A 122 4.86 9.56 -20.37
C ASP A 122 4.11 8.39 -19.73
N LEU A 123 4.28 8.24 -18.41
CA LEU A 123 3.84 7.10 -17.63
C LEU A 123 2.51 7.33 -16.90
N GLY A 124 1.96 8.54 -16.97
CA GLY A 124 0.73 8.84 -16.25
C GLY A 124 0.35 10.32 -16.24
N TRP A 125 -0.53 10.65 -15.29
CA TRP A 125 -1.13 12.00 -15.23
C TRP A 125 -0.30 13.03 -14.46
N GLY A 126 0.67 12.61 -13.67
CA GLY A 126 1.55 13.46 -12.87
C GLY A 126 0.85 14.24 -11.76
N TRP A 127 -0.24 13.72 -11.22
CA TRP A 127 -0.99 14.44 -10.19
C TRP A 127 -0.40 14.31 -8.80
N HIS A 128 0.21 13.17 -8.50
CA HIS A 128 0.80 12.89 -7.19
C HIS A 128 2.32 12.71 -7.30
N MET A 129 2.99 13.74 -7.83
CA MET A 129 4.44 13.72 -7.93
C MET A 129 5.08 13.83 -6.55
N ALA A 130 6.18 13.11 -6.38
CA ALA A 130 6.99 13.21 -5.17
C ALA A 130 7.53 14.63 -4.97
N THR A 131 7.49 15.10 -3.73
CA THR A 131 8.02 16.42 -3.37
C THR A 131 9.46 16.30 -2.87
N GLN A 132 10.21 17.42 -2.93
CA GLN A 132 11.55 17.47 -2.34
C GLN A 132 11.50 17.13 -0.83
N LEU A 133 10.44 17.54 -0.12
CA LEU A 133 10.29 17.19 1.30
C LEU A 133 10.26 15.67 1.55
N LEU A 134 9.64 14.90 0.64
CA LEU A 134 9.66 13.44 0.74
C LEU A 134 11.07 12.90 0.47
N ALA A 135 11.75 13.42 -0.54
CA ALA A 135 13.12 13.01 -0.87
C ALA A 135 14.11 13.29 0.30
N ASP A 136 13.93 14.44 0.97
CA ASP A 136 14.76 14.86 2.09
C ASP A 136 14.42 14.12 3.40
N ALA A 137 13.25 13.49 3.49
CA ALA A 137 12.85 12.72 4.67
C ALA A 137 13.52 11.35 4.77
N TYR A 138 14.12 10.86 3.70
CA TYR A 138 14.89 9.63 3.74
C TYR A 138 16.24 9.84 4.39
N GLU A 139 16.63 8.92 5.26
CA GLU A 139 17.96 8.92 5.87
C GLU A 139 19.04 8.61 4.83
N THR A 140 20.26 9.10 5.07
CA THR A 140 21.41 8.82 4.20
C THR A 140 21.64 7.31 4.09
N GLY A 141 21.62 6.78 2.86
CA GLY A 141 21.82 5.36 2.60
C GLY A 141 20.56 4.50 2.78
N ASP A 142 19.38 5.08 2.98
CA ASP A 142 18.13 4.32 3.02
C ASP A 142 17.79 3.77 1.62
N PRO A 143 17.82 2.45 1.41
CA PRO A 143 17.57 1.85 0.10
C PRO A 143 16.13 2.06 -0.39
N ARG A 144 15.19 2.38 0.51
CA ARG A 144 13.79 2.63 0.15
C ARG A 144 13.62 3.89 -0.69
N LYS A 145 14.54 4.86 -0.56
CA LYS A 145 14.52 6.09 -1.36
C LYS A 145 14.51 5.76 -2.85
N ASN A 146 15.48 4.98 -3.30
CA ASN A 146 15.62 4.63 -4.72
C ASN A 146 14.52 3.70 -5.23
N ALA A 147 13.93 2.89 -4.35
CA ALA A 147 12.80 2.03 -4.70
C ALA A 147 11.46 2.80 -4.77
N THR A 148 11.36 3.97 -4.14
CA THR A 148 10.14 4.77 -4.08
C THR A 148 10.14 5.93 -5.07
N LEU A 149 11.31 6.56 -5.29
CA LEU A 149 11.43 7.79 -6.06
C LEU A 149 12.13 7.53 -7.38
N LEU A 150 11.48 7.86 -8.48
CA LEU A 150 12.06 7.83 -9.81
C LEU A 150 12.59 9.22 -10.16
N TYR A 151 13.87 9.30 -10.46
CA TYR A 151 14.52 10.50 -10.97
C TYR A 151 15.01 10.23 -12.40
N PHE A 152 14.93 11.24 -13.25
CA PHE A 152 15.53 11.20 -14.59
C PHE A 152 16.03 12.59 -15.01
N ARG A 153 17.01 12.59 -15.88
CA ARG A 153 17.59 13.83 -16.41
C ARG A 153 16.73 14.37 -17.53
N LYS A 154 16.50 15.68 -17.51
CA LYS A 154 15.72 16.36 -18.55
C LYS A 154 16.45 16.45 -19.91
N THR A 155 17.76 16.19 -19.90
CA THR A 155 18.60 16.38 -21.09
C THR A 155 18.62 15.16 -22.02
N ASP A 156 18.43 13.96 -21.47
CA ASP A 156 18.58 12.71 -22.21
C ASP A 156 17.53 11.64 -21.83
N ASP A 157 16.60 12.00 -20.94
CA ASP A 157 15.55 11.11 -20.42
C ASP A 157 16.10 9.82 -19.76
N GLU A 158 17.37 9.81 -19.35
CA GLU A 158 17.95 8.67 -18.66
C GLU A 158 17.61 8.67 -17.17
N PRO A 159 17.27 7.51 -16.60
CA PRO A 159 17.06 7.41 -15.15
C PRO A 159 18.32 7.84 -14.40
N ILE A 160 18.10 8.62 -13.33
CA ILE A 160 19.19 8.96 -12.42
C ILE A 160 19.32 7.81 -11.43
N THR A 161 20.44 7.08 -11.51
CA THR A 161 20.78 6.01 -10.56
C THR A 161 21.98 6.42 -9.72
N PRO A 162 22.23 5.78 -8.56
CA PRO A 162 23.42 6.09 -7.75
C PRO A 162 24.74 5.99 -8.51
N GLU A 163 24.78 5.15 -9.56
CA GLU A 163 25.97 4.95 -10.35
C GLU A 163 26.23 6.04 -11.39
N ASN A 164 25.17 6.75 -11.82
CA ASN A 164 25.28 7.75 -12.89
C ASN A 164 25.04 9.18 -12.41
N THR A 165 24.91 9.40 -11.10
CA THR A 165 24.82 10.72 -10.52
C THR A 165 26.04 11.07 -9.70
N ASN A 166 26.53 12.27 -9.91
CA ASN A 166 27.38 12.94 -8.92
C ASN A 166 26.49 13.75 -7.97
N GLU A 167 25.48 13.14 -7.42
CA GLU A 167 24.37 13.71 -6.92
C GLU A 167 24.36 14.08 -5.58
N PRO A 168 23.60 15.10 -5.21
CA PRO A 168 23.61 15.64 -3.86
C PRO A 168 22.88 14.79 -2.83
#